data_b3fba7fea47c890a170e7cb726d1bfa6
#
_entry.id   b3fba7fea47c890a170e7cb726d1bfa6
#
_cell.length_a   1.000
_cell.length_b   1.000
_cell.length_c   1.000
_cell.angle_alpha   90.00
_cell.angle_beta   90.00
_cell.angle_gamma   90.00
#
_symmetry.space_group_name_H-M   'P 1'
#
loop_
_entity.id
_entity.type
_entity.pdbx_description
1 polymer ?
#
loop_
_entity_poly.entity_id
_entity_poly.type
_entity_poly.pdbx_seq_one_letter_code
_entity_poly.pdbx_strand_id
1 'polypeptide(L)'
;MKRIKINSKYYLALLYLFYLLSNSILLADPSDHYWQQKVDYEMSITLLDSVRQLTGNSIIKYTNQSPDSLDRIYMHLYPNAFQKGSVKYREYLGNAGRGYRAKYFKDELEGFTSKIEVHNLSVALPVKGASWIHKVPILKQYDIDDTILEAKLNRKIAPGETVRIDLNWTHHVGEMVERSGYYAGQYNMAQWYPKMVVYDQEGWHSDVFHAEGEFYGEFGDFNVMF
;
A
#
# COMPACT_ATOMS: atom_id res chain seq x y z
N MET A 1 70.13 4.01 3.54
CA MET A 1 68.81 4.15 2.95
C MET A 1 68.94 4.21 1.43
N LYS A 2 68.49 3.15 0.70
CA LYS A 2 68.47 3.15 -0.76
C LYS A 2 67.21 3.93 -1.24
N ARG A 3 67.42 5.04 -1.94
CA ARG A 3 66.33 5.76 -2.61
C ARG A 3 65.88 4.94 -3.81
N ILE A 4 64.63 4.48 -3.79
CA ILE A 4 63.99 3.86 -4.92
C ILE A 4 63.68 4.96 -5.94
N LYS A 5 64.41 5.00 -7.08
CA LYS A 5 64.07 5.88 -8.22
C LYS A 5 62.92 5.20 -8.99
N ILE A 6 61.73 5.66 -8.79
CA ILE A 6 60.59 5.25 -9.64
C ILE A 6 60.75 5.90 -11.01
N ASN A 7 60.74 5.12 -12.08
CA ASN A 7 60.86 5.58 -13.44
C ASN A 7 59.63 6.44 -13.82
N SER A 8 59.85 7.64 -14.37
CA SER A 8 58.78 8.59 -14.71
C SER A 8 57.68 8.02 -15.59
N LYS A 9 57.99 7.01 -16.41
CA LYS A 9 56.98 6.29 -17.23
C LYS A 9 55.97 5.52 -16.39
N TYR A 10 56.38 4.92 -15.29
CA TYR A 10 55.47 4.21 -14.39
C TYR A 10 54.62 5.20 -13.57
N TYR A 11 55.13 6.38 -13.27
CA TYR A 11 54.41 7.43 -12.57
C TYR A 11 53.22 7.94 -13.42
N LEU A 12 53.44 8.19 -14.71
CA LEU A 12 52.41 8.60 -15.66
C LEU A 12 51.38 7.50 -15.89
N ALA A 13 51.79 6.25 -15.96
CA ALA A 13 50.87 5.11 -16.09
C ALA A 13 49.98 4.93 -14.85
N LEU A 14 50.53 5.11 -13.63
CA LEU A 14 49.78 5.09 -12.38
C LEU A 14 48.80 6.25 -12.29
N LEU A 15 49.19 7.47 -12.69
CA LEU A 15 48.27 8.61 -12.73
C LEU A 15 47.14 8.41 -13.72
N TYR A 16 47.44 7.84 -14.88
CA TYR A 16 46.43 7.52 -15.88
C TYR A 16 45.46 6.42 -15.41
N LEU A 17 45.98 5.39 -14.76
CA LEU A 17 45.14 4.34 -14.14
C LEU A 17 44.28 4.90 -13.02
N PHE A 18 44.82 5.79 -12.18
CA PHE A 18 44.06 6.48 -11.14
C PHE A 18 42.97 7.38 -11.73
N TYR A 19 43.27 8.09 -12.82
CA TYR A 19 42.28 8.89 -13.56
C TYR A 19 41.18 8.03 -14.16
N LEU A 20 41.49 6.86 -14.73
CA LEU A 20 40.49 5.91 -15.25
C LEU A 20 39.63 5.34 -14.13
N LEU A 21 40.22 4.98 -13.01
CA LEU A 21 39.50 4.46 -11.84
C LEU A 21 38.61 5.52 -11.19
N SER A 22 39.07 6.78 -11.09
CA SER A 22 38.27 7.87 -10.56
C SER A 22 37.07 8.23 -11.45
N ASN A 23 37.20 8.13 -12.78
CA ASN A 23 36.09 8.30 -13.71
C ASN A 23 35.11 7.11 -13.69
N SER A 24 35.58 5.89 -13.39
CA SER A 24 34.69 4.73 -13.23
C SER A 24 33.80 4.83 -11.99
N ILE A 25 34.28 5.50 -10.93
CA ILE A 25 33.48 5.77 -9.70
C ILE A 25 32.45 6.87 -9.98
N LEU A 26 32.71 7.79 -10.90
CA LEU A 26 31.76 8.83 -11.33
C LEU A 26 30.68 8.32 -12.31
N LEU A 27 30.87 7.10 -12.85
CA LEU A 27 29.88 6.41 -13.70
C LEU A 27 29.05 5.38 -12.91
N ALA A 28 29.17 5.32 -11.59
CA ALA A 28 28.13 4.72 -10.77
C ALA A 28 26.87 5.57 -10.97
N ASP A 29 25.95 5.01 -11.77
CA ASP A 29 24.71 5.66 -12.16
C ASP A 29 23.97 6.06 -10.87
N PRO A 30 23.70 7.36 -10.64
CA PRO A 30 22.81 7.76 -9.56
C PRO A 30 21.35 7.41 -9.85
N SER A 31 21.10 6.53 -10.81
CA SER A 31 19.76 6.13 -11.27
C SER A 31 19.04 5.16 -10.34
N ASP A 32 19.58 4.80 -9.19
CA ASP A 32 18.76 4.43 -8.06
C ASP A 32 18.07 5.69 -7.51
N HIS A 33 17.35 6.39 -8.38
CA HIS A 33 16.45 7.44 -7.95
C HIS A 33 15.37 6.77 -7.12
N TYR A 34 15.53 6.85 -5.79
CA TYR A 34 14.44 6.54 -4.88
C TYR A 34 13.22 7.35 -5.30
N TRP A 35 12.11 6.68 -5.50
CA TRP A 35 10.82 7.28 -5.75
C TRP A 35 9.79 6.64 -4.81
N GLN A 36 8.76 7.37 -4.53
CA GLN A 36 7.64 6.94 -3.73
C GLN A 36 6.38 7.47 -4.38
N GLN A 37 5.32 6.68 -4.39
CA GLN A 37 4.06 7.12 -4.95
C GLN A 37 3.50 8.30 -4.14
N LYS A 38 2.82 9.23 -4.80
CA LYS A 38 2.12 10.30 -4.10
C LYS A 38 0.63 9.96 -4.02
N VAL A 39 0.10 9.99 -2.79
CA VAL A 39 -1.31 9.70 -2.54
C VAL A 39 -1.93 10.80 -1.68
N ASP A 40 -2.99 11.43 -2.19
CA ASP A 40 -3.78 12.39 -1.43
C ASP A 40 -5.17 11.76 -1.17
N TYR A 41 -5.57 11.66 0.09
CA TYR A 41 -6.88 11.16 0.52
C TYR A 41 -7.77 12.29 0.97
N GLU A 42 -8.99 12.36 0.42
CA GLU A 42 -10.08 13.19 0.90
C GLU A 42 -11.23 12.25 1.26
N MET A 43 -11.58 12.17 2.55
CA MET A 43 -12.55 11.20 3.05
C MET A 43 -13.62 11.87 3.88
N SER A 44 -14.88 11.49 3.65
CA SER A 44 -16.03 11.83 4.48
C SER A 44 -16.58 10.56 5.10
N ILE A 45 -16.59 10.52 6.44
CA ILE A 45 -16.84 9.30 7.22
C ILE A 45 -18.04 9.55 8.13
N THR A 46 -18.87 8.53 8.30
CA THR A 46 -19.95 8.54 9.28
C THR A 46 -19.92 7.26 10.10
N LEU A 47 -19.88 7.40 11.43
CA LEU A 47 -20.05 6.28 12.34
C LEU A 47 -21.54 6.07 12.62
N LEU A 48 -22.05 4.88 12.31
CA LEU A 48 -23.37 4.40 12.66
C LEU A 48 -23.26 3.47 13.88
N ASP A 49 -23.22 4.06 15.07
CA ASP A 49 -22.95 3.35 16.33
C ASP A 49 -23.97 2.23 16.59
N SER A 50 -25.25 2.46 16.30
CA SER A 50 -26.32 1.47 16.52
C SER A 50 -26.13 0.14 15.81
N VAL A 51 -25.37 0.14 14.71
CA VAL A 51 -25.07 -1.05 13.88
C VAL A 51 -23.57 -1.31 13.76
N ARG A 52 -22.76 -0.56 14.49
CA ARG A 52 -21.28 -0.67 14.49
C ARG A 52 -20.69 -0.62 13.08
N GLN A 53 -21.06 0.39 12.32
CA GLN A 53 -20.57 0.58 10.95
C GLN A 53 -19.94 1.94 10.77
N LEU A 54 -18.86 1.98 9.98
CA LEU A 54 -18.37 3.20 9.34
C LEU A 54 -18.78 3.17 7.87
N THR A 55 -19.44 4.22 7.42
CA THR A 55 -19.64 4.44 5.98
C THR A 55 -18.66 5.52 5.52
N GLY A 56 -18.02 5.30 4.38
CA GLY A 56 -17.01 6.19 3.85
C GLY A 56 -17.20 6.51 2.38
N ASN A 57 -17.02 7.80 2.06
CA ASN A 57 -16.80 8.28 0.71
C ASN A 57 -15.36 8.75 0.63
N SER A 58 -14.57 8.15 -0.24
CA SER A 58 -13.16 8.48 -0.42
C SER A 58 -12.91 8.97 -1.84
N ILE A 59 -12.21 10.10 -1.94
CA ILE A 59 -11.62 10.59 -3.17
C ILE A 59 -10.12 10.45 -2.97
N ILE A 60 -9.47 9.63 -3.79
CA ILE A 60 -8.03 9.39 -3.71
C ILE A 60 -7.40 9.90 -5.01
N LYS A 61 -6.41 10.76 -4.90
CA LYS A 61 -5.56 11.15 -6.02
C LYS A 61 -4.26 10.37 -5.89
N TYR A 62 -4.02 9.51 -6.85
CA TYR A 62 -2.81 8.69 -6.92
C TYR A 62 -1.96 9.15 -8.09
N THR A 63 -0.74 9.60 -7.80
CA THR A 63 0.23 10.02 -8.80
C THR A 63 1.31 8.96 -8.93
N ASN A 64 1.44 8.40 -10.13
CA ASN A 64 2.49 7.45 -10.45
C ASN A 64 3.83 8.17 -10.58
N GLN A 65 4.66 8.11 -9.54
CA GLN A 65 6.02 8.69 -9.54
C GLN A 65 7.09 7.66 -9.93
N SER A 66 6.70 6.40 -10.23
CA SER A 66 7.62 5.39 -10.71
C SER A 66 8.01 5.62 -12.18
N PRO A 67 9.09 5.01 -12.66
CA PRO A 67 9.44 5.01 -14.09
C PRO A 67 8.52 4.12 -14.93
N ASP A 68 7.67 3.30 -14.31
CA ASP A 68 6.84 2.31 -14.96
C ASP A 68 5.45 2.82 -15.32
N SER A 69 4.83 2.20 -16.32
CA SER A 69 3.41 2.43 -16.66
C SER A 69 2.54 1.36 -16.01
N LEU A 70 1.65 1.75 -15.09
CA LEU A 70 0.84 0.87 -14.28
C LEU A 70 -0.47 0.48 -14.98
N ASP A 71 -0.73 -0.81 -15.15
CA ASP A 71 -1.96 -1.35 -15.77
C ASP A 71 -3.03 -1.74 -14.75
N ARG A 72 -2.72 -1.61 -13.46
CA ARG A 72 -3.59 -1.90 -12.32
C ARG A 72 -3.18 -1.07 -11.12
N ILE A 73 -4.06 -1.01 -10.14
CA ILE A 73 -3.82 -0.48 -8.81
C ILE A 73 -4.32 -1.48 -7.78
N TYR A 74 -3.72 -1.46 -6.59
CA TYR A 74 -4.11 -2.30 -5.48
C TYR A 74 -4.44 -1.48 -4.25
N MET A 75 -5.39 -1.97 -3.45
CA MET A 75 -5.72 -1.42 -2.14
C MET A 75 -5.76 -2.53 -1.10
N HIS A 76 -5.26 -2.24 0.09
CA HIS A 76 -5.48 -3.05 1.27
C HIS A 76 -6.86 -2.76 1.87
N LEU A 77 -7.59 -3.81 2.14
CA LEU A 77 -8.81 -3.82 2.92
C LEU A 77 -8.52 -4.59 4.23
N TYR A 78 -7.63 -4.06 5.06
CA TYR A 78 -7.11 -4.75 6.24
C TYR A 78 -8.18 -5.29 7.20
N PRO A 79 -9.34 -4.62 7.42
CA PRO A 79 -10.43 -5.18 8.22
C PRO A 79 -10.91 -6.56 7.76
N ASN A 80 -10.77 -6.91 6.48
CA ASN A 80 -11.17 -8.21 5.95
C ASN A 80 -10.34 -9.37 6.53
N ALA A 81 -9.15 -9.11 7.06
CA ALA A 81 -8.38 -10.12 7.77
C ALA A 81 -9.12 -10.66 8.99
N PHE A 82 -10.00 -9.84 9.59
CA PHE A 82 -10.77 -10.16 10.80
C PHE A 82 -12.18 -10.66 10.45
N GLN A 83 -12.34 -11.38 9.35
CA GLN A 83 -13.56 -12.13 9.01
C GLN A 83 -13.29 -13.63 8.99
N LYS A 84 -14.34 -14.41 9.25
CA LYS A 84 -14.24 -15.88 9.15
C LYS A 84 -13.88 -16.30 7.73
N GLY A 85 -12.89 -17.19 7.62
CA GLY A 85 -12.42 -17.70 6.33
C GLY A 85 -11.26 -16.91 5.70
N SER A 86 -10.86 -15.76 6.27
CA SER A 86 -9.66 -15.04 5.83
C SER A 86 -8.38 -15.88 6.02
N VAL A 87 -7.29 -15.47 5.39
CA VAL A 87 -5.97 -16.09 5.59
C VAL A 87 -5.60 -16.04 7.08
N LYS A 88 -5.68 -14.86 7.70
CA LYS A 88 -5.42 -14.67 9.12
C LYS A 88 -6.29 -15.55 10.00
N TYR A 89 -7.60 -15.67 9.71
CA TYR A 89 -8.51 -16.54 10.44
C TYR A 89 -8.05 -18.00 10.41
N ARG A 90 -7.69 -18.51 9.22
CA ARG A 90 -7.20 -19.90 9.05
C ARG A 90 -5.90 -20.15 9.80
N GLU A 91 -5.00 -19.18 9.82
CA GLU A 91 -3.75 -19.24 10.58
C GLU A 91 -4.00 -19.26 12.09
N TYR A 92 -4.90 -18.43 12.61
CA TYR A 92 -5.34 -18.45 14.00
C TYR A 92 -5.99 -19.79 14.36
N LEU A 93 -6.86 -20.32 13.51
CA LEU A 93 -7.48 -21.63 13.70
C LEU A 93 -6.42 -22.75 13.75
N GLY A 94 -5.42 -22.70 12.88
CA GLY A 94 -4.29 -23.63 12.89
C GLY A 94 -3.44 -23.55 14.16
N ASN A 95 -3.34 -22.37 14.77
CA ASN A 95 -2.59 -22.11 15.99
C ASN A 95 -3.41 -22.37 17.26
N ALA A 96 -4.75 -22.29 17.21
CA ALA A 96 -5.65 -22.47 18.36
C ALA A 96 -5.54 -23.85 19.04
N GLY A 97 -5.04 -24.85 18.34
CA GLY A 97 -4.77 -26.20 18.89
C GLY A 97 -3.33 -26.42 19.34
N ARG A 98 -2.45 -25.42 19.30
CA ARG A 98 -1.01 -25.59 19.45
C ARG A 98 -0.41 -24.61 20.46
N GLY A 99 0.46 -25.14 21.32
CA GLY A 99 1.35 -24.39 22.16
C GLY A 99 0.69 -23.59 23.29
N TYR A 100 1.51 -22.76 23.92
CA TYR A 100 1.18 -21.96 25.11
C TYR A 100 0.03 -20.96 24.90
N ARG A 101 -0.12 -20.42 23.70
CA ARG A 101 -1.12 -19.39 23.36
C ARG A 101 -2.42 -19.96 22.75
N ALA A 102 -2.60 -21.27 22.72
CA ALA A 102 -3.75 -21.92 22.07
C ALA A 102 -5.11 -21.36 22.55
N LYS A 103 -5.27 -21.11 23.85
CA LYS A 103 -6.50 -20.55 24.41
C LYS A 103 -6.75 -19.14 23.87
N TYR A 104 -5.73 -18.28 23.83
CA TYR A 104 -5.81 -16.93 23.33
C TYR A 104 -6.33 -16.88 21.89
N PHE A 105 -5.74 -17.66 20.99
CA PHE A 105 -6.20 -17.73 19.60
C PHE A 105 -7.64 -18.24 19.47
N LYS A 106 -8.04 -19.20 20.31
CA LYS A 106 -9.40 -19.73 20.29
C LYS A 106 -10.42 -18.70 20.71
N ASP A 107 -10.16 -17.94 21.76
CA ASP A 107 -11.06 -16.92 22.27
C ASP A 107 -11.19 -15.75 21.27
N GLU A 108 -10.09 -15.41 20.59
CA GLU A 108 -10.11 -14.35 19.57
C GLU A 108 -10.86 -14.73 18.28
N LEU A 109 -10.92 -16.01 17.90
CA LEU A 109 -11.63 -16.47 16.69
C LEU A 109 -13.12 -16.07 16.66
N GLU A 110 -13.75 -15.90 17.82
CA GLU A 110 -15.13 -15.44 17.91
C GLU A 110 -15.29 -13.98 17.45
N GLY A 111 -14.24 -13.16 17.64
CA GLY A 111 -14.19 -11.76 17.25
C GLY A 111 -14.00 -11.50 15.75
N PHE A 112 -13.77 -12.54 14.93
CA PHE A 112 -13.56 -12.41 13.48
C PHE A 112 -14.86 -12.14 12.74
N THR A 113 -15.37 -10.92 12.87
CA THR A 113 -16.63 -10.45 12.29
C THR A 113 -16.49 -9.13 11.52
N SER A 114 -15.26 -8.58 11.42
CA SER A 114 -15.00 -7.32 10.74
C SER A 114 -14.81 -7.51 9.23
N LYS A 115 -15.29 -6.57 8.42
CA LYS A 115 -15.06 -6.53 6.97
C LYS A 115 -15.31 -5.15 6.38
N ILE A 116 -14.68 -4.86 5.24
CA ILE A 116 -15.03 -3.74 4.37
C ILE A 116 -15.78 -4.26 3.13
N GLU A 117 -16.93 -3.65 2.86
CA GLU A 117 -17.67 -3.83 1.62
C GLU A 117 -17.46 -2.61 0.72
N VAL A 118 -17.06 -2.83 -0.52
CA VAL A 118 -16.89 -1.80 -1.54
C VAL A 118 -18.17 -1.76 -2.39
N HIS A 119 -18.86 -0.61 -2.41
CA HIS A 119 -20.13 -0.46 -3.14
C HIS A 119 -19.91 0.11 -4.53
N ASN A 120 -19.07 1.14 -4.63
CA ASN A 120 -18.72 1.77 -5.89
C ASN A 120 -17.23 2.04 -5.93
N LEU A 121 -16.61 1.73 -7.06
CA LEU A 121 -15.24 2.09 -7.37
C LEU A 121 -15.19 2.68 -8.77
N SER A 122 -14.58 3.83 -8.92
CA SER A 122 -14.21 4.35 -10.22
C SER A 122 -12.77 4.83 -10.23
N VAL A 123 -12.08 4.62 -11.34
CA VAL A 123 -10.72 5.14 -11.58
C VAL A 123 -10.76 5.93 -12.88
N ALA A 124 -10.31 7.17 -12.84
CA ALA A 124 -10.39 8.05 -14.00
C ALA A 124 -9.18 8.98 -14.11
N LEU A 125 -8.86 9.35 -15.34
CA LEU A 125 -7.87 10.37 -15.67
C LEU A 125 -8.55 11.73 -15.92
N PRO A 126 -7.89 12.85 -15.57
CA PRO A 126 -8.40 14.17 -15.94
C PRO A 126 -8.35 14.35 -17.46
N VAL A 127 -9.30 15.07 -18.01
CA VAL A 127 -9.18 15.57 -19.37
C VAL A 127 -8.15 16.71 -19.37
N LYS A 128 -7.16 16.65 -20.26
CA LYS A 128 -6.05 17.61 -20.30
C LYS A 128 -6.58 19.05 -20.42
N GLY A 129 -6.18 19.90 -19.49
CA GLY A 129 -6.60 21.30 -19.44
C GLY A 129 -8.01 21.55 -18.88
N ALA A 130 -8.69 20.51 -18.39
CA ALA A 130 -9.99 20.60 -17.74
C ALA A 130 -9.91 20.32 -16.25
N SER A 131 -10.94 20.73 -15.50
CA SER A 131 -11.10 20.35 -14.10
C SER A 131 -11.47 18.86 -13.97
N TRP A 132 -11.38 18.29 -12.74
CA TRP A 132 -11.80 16.92 -12.45
C TRP A 132 -13.29 16.61 -12.74
N ILE A 133 -14.08 17.60 -13.12
CA ILE A 133 -15.46 17.42 -13.60
C ILE A 133 -15.48 16.65 -14.92
N HIS A 134 -14.48 16.89 -15.78
CA HIS A 134 -14.29 16.19 -17.07
C HIS A 134 -13.20 15.14 -16.90
N LYS A 135 -13.57 13.90 -16.71
CA LYS A 135 -12.67 12.77 -16.49
C LYS A 135 -12.98 11.61 -17.43
N VAL A 136 -11.93 10.87 -17.81
CA VAL A 136 -12.04 9.67 -18.66
C VAL A 136 -11.94 8.45 -17.76
N PRO A 137 -13.00 7.63 -17.67
CA PRO A 137 -12.94 6.38 -16.91
C PRO A 137 -11.92 5.42 -17.51
N ILE A 138 -11.10 4.82 -16.66
CA ILE A 138 -10.09 3.84 -17.05
C ILE A 138 -10.18 2.52 -16.27
N LEU A 139 -11.10 2.41 -15.31
CA LEU A 139 -11.36 1.14 -14.63
C LEU A 139 -11.99 0.14 -15.62
N LYS A 140 -11.39 -1.03 -15.74
CA LYS A 140 -11.92 -2.14 -16.53
C LYS A 140 -12.80 -3.05 -15.67
N GLN A 141 -12.27 -3.48 -14.54
CA GLN A 141 -12.91 -4.33 -13.55
C GLN A 141 -12.11 -4.30 -12.26
N TYR A 142 -12.72 -4.70 -11.16
CA TYR A 142 -11.99 -4.97 -9.91
C TYR A 142 -12.43 -6.31 -9.32
N ASP A 143 -11.58 -6.87 -8.49
CA ASP A 143 -11.80 -8.08 -7.72
C ASP A 143 -11.25 -7.89 -6.29
N ILE A 144 -11.81 -8.63 -5.34
CA ILE A 144 -11.36 -8.61 -3.95
C ILE A 144 -11.02 -10.04 -3.55
N ASP A 145 -9.76 -10.27 -3.23
CA ASP A 145 -9.27 -11.51 -2.66
C ASP A 145 -8.74 -11.24 -1.25
N ASP A 146 -9.42 -11.78 -0.24
CA ASP A 146 -9.09 -11.58 1.17
C ASP A 146 -9.01 -10.09 1.54
N THR A 147 -7.80 -9.60 1.83
CA THR A 147 -7.52 -8.20 2.21
C THR A 147 -7.06 -7.34 1.04
N ILE A 148 -7.04 -7.85 -0.18
CA ILE A 148 -6.53 -7.15 -1.36
C ILE A 148 -7.66 -6.88 -2.35
N LEU A 149 -7.81 -5.61 -2.72
CA LEU A 149 -8.60 -5.20 -3.87
C LEU A 149 -7.64 -4.95 -5.04
N GLU A 150 -7.82 -5.66 -6.14
CA GLU A 150 -7.14 -5.42 -7.43
C GLU A 150 -8.10 -4.70 -8.37
N ALA A 151 -7.70 -3.54 -8.89
CA ALA A 151 -8.43 -2.80 -9.92
C ALA A 151 -7.63 -2.78 -11.22
N LYS A 152 -8.09 -3.54 -12.23
CA LYS A 152 -7.49 -3.60 -13.57
C LYS A 152 -7.95 -2.42 -14.41
N LEU A 153 -7.03 -1.84 -15.15
CA LEU A 153 -7.26 -0.65 -15.95
C LEU A 153 -7.31 -1.01 -17.45
N ASN A 154 -8.14 -0.29 -18.21
CA ASN A 154 -8.19 -0.39 -19.68
C ASN A 154 -7.17 0.51 -20.36
N ARG A 155 -6.55 1.43 -19.60
CA ARG A 155 -5.44 2.30 -20.00
C ARG A 155 -4.43 2.35 -18.86
N LYS A 156 -3.16 2.22 -19.17
CA LYS A 156 -2.08 2.34 -18.18
C LYS A 156 -1.94 3.77 -17.66
N ILE A 157 -1.54 3.91 -16.41
CA ILE A 157 -1.14 5.17 -15.78
C ILE A 157 0.35 5.37 -16.10
N ALA A 158 0.68 6.35 -16.91
CA ALA A 158 2.06 6.64 -17.27
C ALA A 158 2.84 7.28 -16.11
N PRO A 159 4.19 7.26 -16.14
CA PRO A 159 5.02 8.02 -15.22
C PRO A 159 4.59 9.50 -15.14
N GLY A 160 4.44 10.01 -13.93
CA GLY A 160 3.99 11.39 -13.66
C GLY A 160 2.49 11.63 -13.82
N GLU A 161 1.70 10.66 -14.28
CA GLU A 161 0.25 10.83 -14.37
C GLU A 161 -0.43 10.68 -13.01
N THR A 162 -1.46 11.49 -12.80
CA THR A 162 -2.33 11.40 -11.63
C THR A 162 -3.70 10.87 -12.05
N VAL A 163 -4.18 9.85 -11.35
CA VAL A 163 -5.57 9.36 -11.45
C VAL A 163 -6.38 9.79 -10.24
N ARG A 164 -7.68 9.94 -10.45
CA ARG A 164 -8.67 10.07 -9.38
C ARG A 164 -9.39 8.73 -9.21
N ILE A 165 -9.48 8.29 -7.96
CA ILE A 165 -10.21 7.12 -7.54
C ILE A 165 -11.35 7.61 -6.65
N ASP A 166 -12.60 7.33 -7.05
CA ASP A 166 -13.77 7.58 -6.21
C ASP A 166 -14.23 6.22 -5.66
N LEU A 167 -14.39 6.12 -4.34
CA LEU A 167 -14.68 4.88 -3.64
C LEU A 167 -15.73 5.10 -2.55
N ASN A 168 -16.83 4.33 -2.61
CA ASN A 168 -17.83 4.24 -1.55
C ASN A 168 -17.72 2.88 -0.88
N TRP A 169 -17.70 2.87 0.44
CA TRP A 169 -17.48 1.65 1.21
C TRP A 169 -18.19 1.68 2.57
N THR A 170 -18.41 0.49 3.13
CA THR A 170 -18.86 0.29 4.50
C THR A 170 -17.89 -0.64 5.23
N HIS A 171 -17.38 -0.21 6.37
CA HIS A 171 -16.65 -1.07 7.29
C HIS A 171 -17.59 -1.54 8.40
N HIS A 172 -17.88 -2.84 8.44
CA HIS A 172 -18.55 -3.51 9.55
C HIS A 172 -17.53 -3.75 10.65
N VAL A 173 -17.64 -2.99 11.75
CA VAL A 173 -16.70 -3.07 12.87
C VAL A 173 -17.04 -4.26 13.73
N GLY A 174 -16.20 -5.27 13.70
CA GLY A 174 -16.33 -6.49 14.50
C GLY A 174 -16.00 -6.28 15.96
N GLU A 175 -16.09 -7.36 16.75
CA GLU A 175 -15.54 -7.38 18.10
C GLU A 175 -14.05 -7.10 18.08
N MET A 176 -13.53 -6.57 19.19
CA MET A 176 -12.11 -6.22 19.27
C MET A 176 -11.22 -7.45 19.17
N VAL A 177 -10.39 -7.47 18.14
CA VAL A 177 -9.30 -8.42 17.98
C VAL A 177 -8.01 -7.62 17.82
N GLU A 178 -7.01 -7.91 18.62
CA GLU A 178 -5.75 -7.16 18.65
C GLU A 178 -5.99 -5.66 18.90
N ARG A 179 -5.70 -4.82 17.87
CA ARG A 179 -5.76 -3.35 17.94
C ARG A 179 -6.93 -2.74 17.18
N SER A 180 -7.88 -3.56 16.71
CA SER A 180 -9.04 -3.11 15.94
C SER A 180 -10.31 -3.76 16.41
N GLY A 181 -11.40 -3.00 16.43
CA GLY A 181 -12.73 -3.49 16.75
C GLY A 181 -13.45 -2.65 17.79
N TYR A 182 -14.59 -3.16 18.23
CA TYR A 182 -15.44 -2.57 19.26
C TYR A 182 -15.41 -3.42 20.53
N TYR A 183 -15.28 -2.76 21.67
CA TYR A 183 -15.40 -3.39 22.98
C TYR A 183 -15.93 -2.41 24.01
N ALA A 184 -16.99 -2.78 24.74
CA ALA A 184 -17.52 -2.05 25.88
C ALA A 184 -17.75 -0.53 25.65
N GLY A 185 -18.29 -0.15 24.50
CA GLY A 185 -18.57 1.25 24.14
C GLY A 185 -17.38 1.98 23.50
N GLN A 186 -16.26 1.30 23.29
CA GLN A 186 -15.06 1.89 22.70
C GLN A 186 -14.77 1.28 21.32
N TYR A 187 -14.42 2.14 20.36
CA TYR A 187 -13.93 1.77 19.06
C TYR A 187 -12.42 1.98 18.97
N ASN A 188 -11.68 0.92 18.65
CA ASN A 188 -10.28 1.01 18.28
C ASN A 188 -10.19 0.76 16.76
N MET A 189 -9.64 1.74 16.05
CA MET A 189 -9.71 1.77 14.59
C MET A 189 -8.31 1.84 13.99
N ALA A 190 -7.59 0.70 13.96
CA ALA A 190 -6.34 0.58 13.24
C ALA A 190 -6.62 0.12 11.80
N GLN A 191 -5.97 0.77 10.81
CA GLN A 191 -6.03 0.39 9.39
C GLN A 191 -7.48 0.24 8.86
N TRP A 192 -8.38 1.14 9.22
CA TRP A 192 -9.83 1.03 9.11
C TRP A 192 -10.44 1.41 7.75
N TYR A 193 -9.63 1.95 6.84
CA TYR A 193 -10.06 2.46 5.53
C TYR A 193 -9.34 1.71 4.40
N PRO A 194 -9.89 1.70 3.16
CA PRO A 194 -9.18 1.19 1.99
C PRO A 194 -7.91 2.00 1.73
N LYS A 195 -6.76 1.37 1.84
CA LYS A 195 -5.43 2.01 1.77
C LYS A 195 -4.68 1.57 0.51
N MET A 196 -4.05 2.50 -0.19
CA MET A 196 -3.22 2.18 -1.35
C MET A 196 -2.07 1.25 -0.95
N VAL A 197 -1.84 0.24 -1.77
CA VAL A 197 -0.70 -0.68 -1.64
C VAL A 197 0.56 0.04 -2.13
N VAL A 198 1.70 -0.25 -1.53
CA VAL A 198 3.01 0.25 -1.97
C VAL A 198 3.35 -0.34 -3.33
N TYR A 199 3.81 0.52 -4.23
CA TYR A 199 4.51 0.14 -5.47
C TYR A 199 5.91 0.75 -5.43
N ASP A 200 6.93 -0.09 -5.39
CA ASP A 200 8.33 0.31 -5.36
C ASP A 200 9.15 -0.41 -6.44
N GLN A 201 10.47 -0.47 -6.30
CA GLN A 201 11.38 -1.09 -7.26
C GLN A 201 11.15 -2.60 -7.43
N GLU A 202 10.57 -3.24 -6.43
CA GLU A 202 10.22 -4.68 -6.47
C GLU A 202 8.82 -4.92 -7.05
N GLY A 203 8.06 -3.85 -7.31
CA GLY A 203 6.69 -3.90 -7.82
C GLY A 203 5.63 -3.66 -6.75
N TRP A 204 4.44 -4.24 -6.91
CA TRP A 204 3.34 -4.14 -5.98
C TRP A 204 3.50 -5.09 -4.80
N HIS A 205 3.46 -4.57 -3.58
CA HIS A 205 3.45 -5.34 -2.33
C HIS A 205 2.03 -5.71 -1.92
N SER A 206 1.34 -6.44 -2.79
CA SER A 206 -0.08 -6.81 -2.62
C SER A 206 -0.25 -8.12 -1.83
N ASP A 207 0.51 -8.28 -0.75
CA ASP A 207 0.38 -9.43 0.13
C ASP A 207 -0.86 -9.31 1.01
N VAL A 208 -1.55 -10.43 1.22
CA VAL A 208 -2.67 -10.50 2.16
C VAL A 208 -2.18 -10.32 3.59
N PHE A 209 -3.06 -9.91 4.49
CA PHE A 209 -2.70 -9.72 5.88
C PHE A 209 -2.68 -11.05 6.66
N HIS A 210 -1.51 -11.45 7.13
CA HIS A 210 -1.24 -12.65 7.89
C HIS A 210 -1.38 -12.45 9.41
N ALA A 211 -1.37 -13.55 10.17
CA ALA A 211 -1.36 -13.53 11.63
C ALA A 211 -0.04 -12.97 12.20
N GLU A 212 1.05 -13.22 11.49
CA GLU A 212 2.39 -12.74 11.82
C GLU A 212 2.85 -11.82 10.68
N GLY A 213 3.45 -10.68 11.01
CA GLY A 213 3.95 -9.70 10.05
C GLY A 213 3.54 -8.28 10.41
N GLU A 214 4.08 -7.33 9.65
CA GLU A 214 3.81 -5.90 9.83
C GLU A 214 3.09 -5.31 8.61
N PHE A 215 2.44 -4.18 8.82
CA PHE A 215 1.79 -3.46 7.73
C PHE A 215 2.82 -2.75 6.85
N TYR A 216 2.67 -2.89 5.54
CA TYR A 216 3.42 -2.13 4.55
C TYR A 216 2.44 -1.45 3.60
N GLY A 217 2.14 -0.21 3.86
CA GLY A 217 1.16 0.56 3.11
C GLY A 217 1.71 1.91 2.71
N GLU A 218 1.25 2.42 1.57
CA GLU A 218 1.72 3.67 1.00
C GLU A 218 1.45 4.85 1.96
N PHE A 219 2.36 5.81 1.96
CA PHE A 219 2.18 7.08 2.64
C PHE A 219 1.17 7.96 1.90
N GLY A 220 0.65 8.97 2.57
CA GLY A 220 -0.27 9.90 1.92
C GLY A 220 -0.58 11.11 2.77
N ASP A 221 -1.14 12.12 2.11
CA ASP A 221 -1.74 13.27 2.74
C ASP A 221 -3.22 12.99 3.00
N PHE A 222 -3.72 13.33 4.19
CA PHE A 222 -5.08 12.99 4.60
C PHE A 222 -5.88 14.23 4.97
N ASN A 223 -7.05 14.37 4.34
CA ASN A 223 -8.11 15.28 4.76
C ASN A 223 -9.34 14.44 5.08
N VAL A 224 -9.66 14.31 6.37
CA VAL A 224 -10.73 13.43 6.86
C VAL A 224 -11.76 14.24 7.64
N MET A 225 -13.01 14.08 7.25
CA MET A 225 -14.18 14.66 7.93
C MET A 225 -15.02 13.53 8.54
N PHE A 226 -15.30 13.65 9.84
CA PHE A 226 -16.19 12.76 10.59
C PHE A 226 -17.50 13.45 10.91
#